data_8145565842c60b5bd36387105e45b949
#
_entry.id   8145565842c60b5bd36387105e45b949
#
_cell.length_a   1.000
_cell.length_b   1.000
_cell.length_c   1.000
_cell.angle_alpha   90.00
_cell.angle_beta   90.00
_cell.angle_gamma   90.00
#
_symmetry.space_group_name_H-M   'P 1'
#
loop_
_entity.id
_entity.type
_entity.pdbx_description
1 polymer ?
#
loop_
_entity_poly.entity_id
_entity_poly.type
_entity_poly.pdbx_seq_one_letter_code
_entity_poly.pdbx_strand_id
1 'polypeptide(L)'
;MIQKTIIKGIAVACAVALGSACAGVKKTTTDINPSMNRAPTCANAIAVYNSRSDVPYDYYELAWIEAEGNSVWTTDNQLQTQIRNGAAKVGANAVIINPVEQSKTTIKVLGEAIGAKSATQRASALAIYMPGDAARTRSACGTA
;
A
#
# COMPACT_ATOMS: atom_id res chain seq x y z
N MET A 1 -55.07 6.79 46.20
CA MET A 1 -54.10 5.87 45.54
C MET A 1 -53.38 6.61 44.45
N ILE A 2 -52.16 6.93 44.67
CA ILE A 2 -51.34 7.73 43.72
C ILE A 2 -50.57 6.79 42.85
N GLN A 3 -50.94 6.69 41.56
CA GLN A 3 -50.15 5.93 40.58
C GLN A 3 -48.95 6.77 40.19
N LYS A 4 -47.79 6.32 40.57
CA LYS A 4 -46.51 6.83 40.10
C LYS A 4 -46.25 6.38 38.65
N THR A 5 -46.50 7.23 37.71
CA THR A 5 -46.12 7.02 36.32
C THR A 5 -44.62 7.19 36.21
N ILE A 6 -43.89 6.10 36.06
CA ILE A 6 -42.45 6.11 35.77
C ILE A 6 -42.28 6.38 34.28
N ILE A 7 -41.91 7.62 33.96
CA ILE A 7 -41.47 7.98 32.62
C ILE A 7 -40.05 7.43 32.45
N LYS A 8 -39.92 6.31 31.75
CA LYS A 8 -38.62 5.81 31.31
C LYS A 8 -38.16 6.71 30.20
N GLY A 9 -37.24 7.60 30.50
CA GLY A 9 -36.50 8.36 29.50
C GLY A 9 -35.64 7.45 28.65
N ILE A 10 -36.01 7.30 27.40
CA ILE A 10 -35.17 6.67 26.37
C ILE A 10 -34.11 7.66 26.00
N ALA A 11 -32.92 7.46 26.56
CA ALA A 11 -31.74 8.16 26.09
C ALA A 11 -31.36 7.59 24.70
N VAL A 12 -31.75 8.31 23.65
CA VAL A 12 -31.26 8.05 22.30
C VAL A 12 -29.81 8.52 22.25
N ALA A 13 -28.90 7.60 22.45
CA ALA A 13 -27.50 7.83 22.19
C ALA A 13 -27.30 7.94 20.66
N CYS A 14 -27.29 9.14 20.12
CA CYS A 14 -26.80 9.42 18.78
C CYS A 14 -25.31 9.11 18.76
N ALA A 15 -24.96 7.88 18.39
CA ALA A 15 -23.61 7.53 17.98
C ALA A 15 -23.33 8.27 16.66
N VAL A 16 -22.71 9.44 16.76
CA VAL A 16 -22.11 10.13 15.62
C VAL A 16 -20.94 9.28 15.20
N ALA A 17 -21.16 8.39 14.25
CA ALA A 17 -20.10 7.76 13.51
C ALA A 17 -19.38 8.86 12.72
N LEU A 18 -18.34 9.42 13.32
CA LEU A 18 -17.35 10.22 12.61
C LEU A 18 -16.70 9.28 11.63
N GLY A 19 -17.29 9.20 10.43
CA GLY A 19 -16.65 8.59 9.28
C GLY A 19 -15.36 9.35 9.03
N SER A 20 -14.27 8.83 9.56
CA SER A 20 -12.94 9.23 9.14
C SER A 20 -12.87 8.98 7.64
N ALA A 21 -13.07 10.04 6.87
CA ALA A 21 -12.71 10.05 5.46
C ALA A 21 -11.18 9.93 5.43
N CYS A 22 -10.69 8.73 5.68
CA CYS A 22 -9.30 8.41 5.44
C CYS A 22 -9.06 8.71 3.97
N ALA A 23 -8.23 9.70 3.69
CA ALA A 23 -7.62 9.88 2.39
C ALA A 23 -6.86 8.57 2.10
N GLY A 24 -7.59 7.59 1.56
CA GLY A 24 -7.13 6.23 1.44
C GLY A 24 -6.21 6.10 0.24
N VAL A 25 -5.07 5.46 0.44
CA VAL A 25 -4.29 4.95 -0.68
C VAL A 25 -4.92 3.65 -1.13
N LYS A 26 -5.42 3.63 -2.35
CA LYS A 26 -5.90 2.40 -3.01
C LYS A 26 -4.69 1.59 -3.44
N LYS A 27 -4.68 0.31 -3.10
CA LYS A 27 -3.64 -0.61 -3.51
C LYS A 27 -4.24 -1.76 -4.30
N THR A 28 -3.63 -2.07 -5.43
CA THR A 28 -3.95 -3.22 -6.26
C THR A 28 -2.73 -4.13 -6.34
N THR A 29 -2.94 -5.43 -6.21
CA THR A 29 -1.89 -6.44 -6.36
C THR A 29 -2.33 -7.42 -7.43
N THR A 30 -1.47 -7.61 -8.44
CA THR A 30 -1.69 -8.54 -9.53
C THR A 30 -0.61 -9.63 -9.48
N ASP A 31 -1.00 -10.85 -9.17
CA ASP A 31 -0.08 -11.97 -9.10
C ASP A 31 0.44 -12.33 -10.51
N ILE A 32 1.76 -12.41 -10.64
CA ILE A 32 2.44 -12.83 -11.87
C ILE A 32 2.70 -14.32 -11.83
N ASN A 33 3.02 -14.84 -10.65
CA ASN A 33 3.37 -16.24 -10.45
C ASN A 33 2.55 -16.89 -9.32
N PRO A 34 1.27 -17.17 -9.56
CA PRO A 34 0.36 -17.68 -8.53
C PRO A 34 0.77 -19.08 -8.02
N SER A 35 1.60 -19.81 -8.75
CA SER A 35 2.13 -21.10 -8.30
C SER A 35 3.19 -20.97 -7.21
N MET A 36 3.78 -19.81 -7.03
CA MET A 36 4.73 -19.48 -5.98
C MET A 36 4.03 -18.91 -4.74
N ASN A 37 3.13 -19.67 -4.15
CA ASN A 37 2.48 -19.26 -2.91
C ASN A 37 3.49 -19.30 -1.76
N ARG A 38 3.82 -18.14 -1.21
CA ARG A 38 4.79 -17.97 -0.14
C ARG A 38 4.14 -17.43 1.12
N ALA A 39 4.68 -17.83 2.27
CA ALA A 39 4.29 -17.21 3.53
C ALA A 39 4.59 -15.69 3.52
N PRO A 40 3.69 -14.86 4.06
CA PRO A 40 3.94 -13.42 4.17
C PRO A 40 5.22 -13.11 4.92
N THR A 41 5.88 -12.03 4.51
CA THR A 41 7.02 -11.42 5.20
C THR A 41 6.55 -10.17 5.97
N CYS A 42 7.47 -9.36 6.44
CA CYS A 42 7.14 -8.08 7.08
C CYS A 42 7.58 -6.90 6.22
N ALA A 43 6.83 -5.81 6.28
CA ALA A 43 7.10 -4.63 5.47
C ALA A 43 8.49 -4.03 5.71
N ASN A 44 9.01 -4.14 6.94
CA ASN A 44 10.34 -3.62 7.30
C ASN A 44 11.48 -4.39 6.64
N ALA A 45 11.25 -5.65 6.27
CA ALA A 45 12.24 -6.48 5.60
C ALA A 45 12.30 -6.25 4.09
N ILE A 46 11.35 -5.52 3.51
CA ILE A 46 11.31 -5.29 2.07
C ILE A 46 12.41 -4.33 1.64
N ALA A 47 13.40 -4.84 0.92
CA ALA A 47 14.40 -4.03 0.25
C ALA A 47 13.80 -3.30 -0.96
N VAL A 48 14.35 -2.15 -1.31
CA VAL A 48 13.87 -1.33 -2.44
C VAL A 48 15.00 -1.12 -3.43
N TYR A 49 14.77 -1.50 -4.67
CA TYR A 49 15.70 -1.31 -5.79
C TYR A 49 15.08 -0.42 -6.85
N ASN A 50 15.87 0.41 -7.49
CA ASN A 50 15.40 1.32 -8.52
C ASN A 50 15.35 0.68 -9.91
N SER A 51 16.12 -0.39 -10.11
CA SER A 51 16.18 -1.10 -11.38
C SER A 51 16.45 -2.59 -11.18
N ARG A 52 16.20 -3.38 -12.21
CA ARG A 52 16.52 -4.83 -12.21
C ARG A 52 18.01 -5.09 -12.06
N SER A 53 18.85 -4.20 -12.61
CA SER A 53 20.32 -4.30 -12.55
C SER A 53 20.89 -4.06 -11.16
N ASP A 54 20.14 -3.39 -10.28
CA ASP A 54 20.56 -3.11 -8.91
C ASP A 54 20.33 -4.29 -7.95
N VAL A 55 19.60 -5.30 -8.40
CA VAL A 55 19.29 -6.49 -7.59
C VAL A 55 20.50 -7.39 -7.54
N PRO A 56 21.08 -7.67 -6.34
CA PRO A 56 22.36 -8.38 -6.22
C PRO A 56 22.27 -9.90 -6.33
N TYR A 57 21.07 -10.45 -6.32
CA TYR A 57 20.82 -11.90 -6.34
C TYR A 57 19.84 -12.30 -7.44
N ASP A 58 19.87 -13.56 -7.82
CA ASP A 58 18.79 -14.15 -8.60
C ASP A 58 17.47 -14.04 -7.86
N TYR A 59 16.40 -13.78 -8.60
CA TYR A 59 15.08 -13.55 -8.01
C TYR A 59 13.95 -14.15 -8.84
N TYR A 60 12.84 -14.36 -8.17
CA TYR A 60 11.56 -14.70 -8.78
C TYR A 60 10.62 -13.50 -8.71
N GLU A 61 9.96 -13.24 -9.82
CA GLU A 61 8.90 -12.22 -9.86
C GLU A 61 7.62 -12.82 -9.28
N LEU A 62 7.01 -12.13 -8.33
CA LEU A 62 5.82 -12.61 -7.63
C LEU A 62 4.56 -11.87 -8.05
N ALA A 63 4.57 -10.56 -8.00
CA ALA A 63 3.39 -9.74 -8.24
C ALA A 63 3.74 -8.31 -8.66
N TRP A 64 2.85 -7.70 -9.42
CA TRP A 64 2.81 -6.26 -9.60
C TRP A 64 1.97 -5.62 -8.50
N ILE A 65 2.48 -4.55 -7.92
CA ILE A 65 1.80 -3.78 -6.89
C ILE A 65 1.68 -2.35 -7.36
N GLU A 66 0.46 -1.86 -7.38
CA GLU A 66 0.15 -0.47 -7.71
C GLU A 66 -0.46 0.19 -6.48
N ALA A 67 0.03 1.37 -6.14
CA ALA A 67 -0.52 2.21 -5.09
C ALA A 67 -0.95 3.55 -5.70
N GLU A 68 -2.18 3.93 -5.47
CA GLU A 68 -2.77 5.17 -5.97
C GLU A 68 -3.29 5.99 -4.80
N GLY A 69 -2.75 7.19 -4.64
CA GLY A 69 -3.25 8.18 -3.71
C GLY A 69 -4.30 9.06 -4.37
N ASN A 70 -5.46 9.14 -3.76
CA ASN A 70 -6.61 9.89 -4.27
C ASN A 70 -6.71 11.33 -3.76
N SER A 71 -5.67 11.83 -3.11
CA SER A 71 -5.66 13.20 -2.57
C SER A 71 -4.32 13.88 -2.79
N VAL A 72 -4.36 15.21 -2.83
CA VAL A 72 -3.17 16.06 -2.88
C VAL A 72 -2.30 15.96 -1.61
N TRP A 73 -2.82 15.35 -0.56
CA TRP A 73 -2.13 15.11 0.71
C TRP A 73 -1.42 13.77 0.78
N THR A 74 -1.58 12.91 -0.23
CA THR A 74 -0.86 11.63 -0.28
C THR A 74 0.61 11.88 -0.51
N THR A 75 1.44 11.40 0.40
CA THR A 75 2.90 11.53 0.31
C THR A 75 3.55 10.32 -0.36
N ASP A 76 4.74 10.49 -0.92
CA ASP A 76 5.54 9.39 -1.47
C ASP A 76 5.80 8.30 -0.43
N ASN A 77 6.01 8.68 0.84
CA ASN A 77 6.19 7.73 1.93
C ASN A 77 4.96 6.84 2.16
N GLN A 78 3.75 7.40 2.01
CA GLN A 78 2.52 6.62 2.13
C GLN A 78 2.39 5.61 0.98
N LEU A 79 2.70 6.02 -0.24
CA LEU A 79 2.71 5.13 -1.41
C LEU A 79 3.74 4.00 -1.24
N GLN A 80 4.97 4.33 -0.83
CA GLN A 80 6.01 3.34 -0.56
C GLN A 80 5.61 2.37 0.56
N THR A 81 4.99 2.87 1.62
CA THR A 81 4.49 2.03 2.72
C THR A 81 3.45 1.03 2.21
N GLN A 82 2.53 1.46 1.36
CA GLN A 82 1.52 0.58 0.78
C GLN A 82 2.13 -0.46 -0.17
N ILE A 83 3.14 -0.09 -0.94
CA ILE A 83 3.88 -1.01 -1.79
C ILE A 83 4.59 -2.07 -0.94
N ARG A 84 5.33 -1.67 0.10
CA ARG A 84 6.01 -2.61 1.01
C ARG A 84 5.02 -3.55 1.70
N ASN A 85 3.88 -3.03 2.18
CA ASN A 85 2.82 -3.85 2.77
C ASN A 85 2.22 -4.84 1.77
N GLY A 86 2.07 -4.44 0.52
CA GLY A 86 1.61 -5.33 -0.56
C GLY A 86 2.61 -6.44 -0.85
N ALA A 87 3.89 -6.08 -0.99
CA ALA A 87 4.98 -7.02 -1.24
C ALA A 87 5.13 -8.04 -0.10
N ALA A 88 5.05 -7.57 1.14
CA ALA A 88 5.11 -8.45 2.31
C ALA A 88 3.99 -9.51 2.31
N LYS A 89 2.78 -9.14 1.92
CA LYS A 89 1.63 -10.06 1.86
C LYS A 89 1.82 -11.19 0.87
N VAL A 90 2.48 -10.95 -0.27
CA VAL A 90 2.77 -11.98 -1.28
C VAL A 90 4.07 -12.74 -1.00
N GLY A 91 4.69 -12.52 0.16
CA GLY A 91 5.91 -13.23 0.56
C GLY A 91 7.18 -12.75 -0.14
N ALA A 92 7.18 -11.53 -0.68
CA ALA A 92 8.38 -10.90 -1.24
C ALA A 92 9.37 -10.51 -0.14
N ASN A 93 10.63 -10.34 -0.52
CA ASN A 93 11.67 -9.73 0.32
C ASN A 93 12.29 -8.47 -0.30
N ALA A 94 11.88 -8.14 -1.51
CA ALA A 94 12.24 -6.88 -2.15
C ALA A 94 11.19 -6.42 -3.15
N VAL A 95 11.29 -5.16 -3.53
CA VAL A 95 10.55 -4.56 -4.65
C VAL A 95 11.51 -3.82 -5.57
N ILE A 96 11.21 -3.88 -6.86
CA ILE A 96 11.84 -3.02 -7.86
C ILE A 96 10.82 -1.94 -8.19
N ILE A 97 11.12 -0.71 -7.82
CA ILE A 97 10.28 0.42 -8.17
C ILE A 97 10.53 0.70 -9.65
N ASN A 98 9.56 0.39 -10.48
CA ASN A 98 9.58 0.96 -11.81
C ASN A 98 9.43 2.47 -11.65
N PRO A 99 10.36 3.27 -12.13
CA PRO A 99 10.02 4.64 -12.43
C PRO A 99 8.88 4.52 -13.45
N VAL A 100 7.65 4.74 -12.99
CA VAL A 100 6.52 4.87 -13.89
C VAL A 100 6.93 5.97 -14.83
N GLU A 101 7.35 5.55 -16.01
CA GLU A 101 7.73 6.46 -17.04
C GLU A 101 6.61 7.48 -17.18
N GLN A 102 6.86 8.68 -16.65
CA GLN A 102 6.40 9.95 -17.19
C GLN A 102 4.96 10.10 -17.72
N SER A 103 4.09 9.16 -17.49
CA SER A 103 2.65 9.39 -17.55
C SER A 103 2.23 10.51 -16.57
N LYS A 104 3.05 10.76 -15.57
CA LYS A 104 2.91 11.88 -14.64
C LYS A 104 2.97 13.24 -15.31
N THR A 105 3.77 13.38 -16.36
CA THR A 105 3.99 14.67 -16.99
C THR A 105 2.79 15.11 -17.81
N THR A 106 2.17 14.21 -18.55
CA THR A 106 1.06 14.57 -19.44
C THR A 106 -0.22 14.86 -18.65
N ILE A 107 -0.53 14.06 -17.65
CA ILE A 107 -1.74 14.26 -16.82
C ILE A 107 -1.57 15.46 -15.87
N LYS A 108 -0.39 15.64 -15.31
CA LYS A 108 -0.10 16.79 -14.46
C LYS A 108 -0.14 18.11 -15.23
N VAL A 109 0.45 18.14 -16.41
CA VAL A 109 0.42 19.31 -17.29
C VAL A 109 -1.00 19.60 -17.78
N LEU A 110 -1.77 18.56 -18.12
CA LEU A 110 -3.16 18.76 -18.52
C LEU A 110 -4.04 19.22 -17.35
N GLY A 111 -3.84 18.65 -16.16
CA GLY A 111 -4.54 19.03 -14.93
C GLY A 111 -4.24 20.47 -14.51
N GLU A 112 -3.00 20.91 -14.63
CA GLU A 112 -2.61 22.29 -14.35
C GLU A 112 -3.17 23.27 -15.38
N ALA A 113 -3.21 22.88 -16.65
CA ALA A 113 -3.74 23.72 -17.73
C ALA A 113 -5.24 23.98 -17.62
N ILE A 114 -6.01 23.08 -17.04
CA ILE A 114 -7.46 23.22 -16.84
C ILE A 114 -7.84 23.59 -15.41
N GLY A 115 -6.85 23.91 -14.54
CA GLY A 115 -7.09 24.29 -13.15
C GLY A 115 -7.63 23.17 -12.25
N ALA A 116 -7.71 21.95 -12.74
CA ALA A 116 -8.12 20.79 -11.97
C ALA A 116 -6.93 20.26 -11.17
N LYS A 117 -6.86 20.56 -9.88
CA LYS A 117 -5.89 19.99 -8.94
C LYS A 117 -6.24 18.53 -8.57
N SER A 118 -6.43 17.70 -9.55
CA SER A 118 -6.58 16.26 -9.31
C SER A 118 -5.22 15.58 -9.47
N ALA A 119 -4.33 15.85 -8.53
CA ALA A 119 -3.05 15.17 -8.47
C ALA A 119 -3.24 13.77 -7.89
N THR A 120 -3.72 12.85 -8.68
CA THR A 120 -3.64 11.44 -8.35
C THR A 120 -2.18 11.02 -8.43
N GLN A 121 -1.58 10.69 -7.29
CA GLN A 121 -0.23 10.15 -7.25
C GLN A 121 -0.32 8.64 -7.39
N ARG A 122 0.49 8.07 -8.28
CA ARG A 122 0.58 6.63 -8.51
C ARG A 122 2.03 6.19 -8.38
N ALA A 123 2.21 5.04 -7.76
CA ALA A 123 3.48 4.34 -7.75
C ALA A 123 3.21 2.87 -8.07
N SER A 124 4.11 2.26 -8.83
CA SER A 124 4.07 0.83 -9.11
C SER A 124 5.42 0.19 -8.83
N ALA A 125 5.39 -1.06 -8.42
CA ALA A 125 6.58 -1.83 -8.14
C ALA A 125 6.36 -3.31 -8.47
N LEU A 126 7.43 -3.96 -8.86
CA LEU A 126 7.51 -5.39 -9.02
C LEU A 126 7.95 -6.02 -7.70
N ALA A 127 7.11 -6.81 -7.07
CA ALA A 127 7.46 -7.60 -5.90
C ALA A 127 8.26 -8.82 -6.31
N ILE A 128 9.42 -9.01 -5.70
CA ILE A 128 10.34 -10.10 -6.01
C ILE A 128 10.74 -10.87 -4.75
N TYR A 129 11.12 -12.11 -4.94
CA TYR A 129 11.74 -12.93 -3.91
C TYR A 129 13.15 -13.35 -4.32
N MET A 130 14.11 -12.99 -3.51
CA MET A 130 15.51 -13.38 -3.63
C MET A 130 15.83 -14.47 -2.62
N PRO A 131 16.04 -15.74 -3.02
CA PRO A 131 16.43 -16.81 -2.09
C PRO A 131 17.72 -16.51 -1.33
N GLY A 132 18.67 -15.88 -1.99
CA GLY A 132 19.96 -15.49 -1.39
C GLY A 132 19.85 -14.46 -0.26
N ASP A 133 18.73 -13.76 -0.17
CA ASP A 133 18.47 -12.73 0.86
C ASP A 133 17.48 -13.18 1.95
N ALA A 134 17.09 -14.44 1.95
CA ALA A 134 16.09 -14.98 2.88
C ALA A 134 16.50 -14.88 4.35
N ALA A 135 17.80 -15.00 4.65
CA ALA A 135 18.32 -14.88 6.01
C ALA A 135 18.16 -13.47 6.57
N ARG A 136 18.50 -12.44 5.79
CA ARG A 136 18.29 -11.03 6.18
C ARG A 136 16.80 -10.76 6.43
N THR A 137 15.94 -11.25 5.56
CA THR A 137 14.49 -11.09 5.68
C THR A 137 13.96 -11.66 6.99
N ARG A 138 14.36 -12.88 7.35
CA ARG A 138 13.96 -13.50 8.62
C ARG A 138 14.44 -12.68 9.83
N SER A 139 15.70 -12.25 9.82
CA SER A 139 16.25 -11.43 10.90
C SER A 139 15.49 -10.11 11.05
N ALA A 140 15.17 -9.44 9.95
CA ALA A 140 14.44 -8.17 9.95
C ALA A 140 12.98 -8.33 10.43
N CYS A 141 12.36 -9.49 10.22
CA CYS A 141 11.01 -9.77 10.69
C CYS A 141 10.95 -10.29 12.14
N GLY A 142 12.09 -10.45 12.82
CA GLY A 142 12.13 -10.96 14.19
C GLY A 142 11.75 -12.43 14.33
N THR A 143 11.72 -13.18 13.25
CA THR A 143 11.55 -14.63 13.23
C THR A 143 12.93 -15.27 13.19
N ALA A 144 13.47 -15.49 14.35
CA ALA A 144 14.69 -16.29 14.48
C ALA A 144 14.40 -17.77 14.22
#